data_8a06ab4273dedf750a2376235db27d5c
#
_entry.id   8a06ab4273dedf750a2376235db27d5c
#
_cell.length_a   1.000
_cell.length_b   1.000
_cell.length_c   1.000
_cell.angle_alpha   90.00
_cell.angle_beta   90.00
_cell.angle_gamma   90.00
#
_symmetry.space_group_name_H-M   'P 1'
#
loop_
_entity.id
_entity.type
_entity.pdbx_description
1 polymer ?
#
loop_
_entity_poly.entity_id
_entity_poly.type
_entity_poly.pdbx_seq_one_letter_code
_entity_poly.pdbx_strand_id
1 'polypeptide(L)'
;EEVITTENEYQCPLCGAPVEPKPYDSALKCEHCGAYMIFDERIRGKYEPHLIIPFKISKSKAKEIIREQFDKKIFLPTGFLKEASLEKMEGDYIPFFLFDIHCHYRYSARAQKVRKWVSGNTEYTETSVYQLYRTMDADFNRVPTDASETMPDNEMDLLEPFDYSSMYAFQPKFMSGFRGELYSVD
;
A
#
# COMPACT_ATOMS: atom_id res chain seq x y z
N GLU A 1 -1.82 -35.96 4.97
CA GLU A 1 -2.53 -34.91 4.17
C GLU A 1 -3.95 -34.82 4.71
N GLU A 2 -4.16 -34.06 5.79
CA GLU A 2 -5.51 -33.71 6.24
C GLU A 2 -5.88 -32.37 5.62
N VAL A 3 -6.68 -32.44 4.57
CA VAL A 3 -7.39 -31.27 4.03
C VAL A 3 -8.43 -30.87 5.06
N ILE A 4 -8.10 -29.88 5.90
CA ILE A 4 -9.07 -29.25 6.78
C ILE A 4 -9.91 -28.31 5.92
N THR A 5 -10.93 -28.85 5.27
CA THR A 5 -12.03 -28.04 4.71
C THR A 5 -12.99 -27.70 5.83
N THR A 6 -12.72 -26.65 6.58
CA THR A 6 -13.76 -25.96 7.33
C THR A 6 -14.43 -24.98 6.38
N GLU A 7 -15.45 -25.46 5.67
CA GLU A 7 -16.44 -24.59 5.04
C GLU A 7 -17.21 -23.86 6.14
N ASN A 8 -16.68 -22.72 6.60
CA ASN A 8 -17.48 -21.79 7.35
C ASN A 8 -18.43 -21.12 6.35
N GLU A 9 -19.66 -21.64 6.28
CA GLU A 9 -20.74 -20.97 5.54
C GLU A 9 -21.07 -19.66 6.26
N TYR A 10 -20.57 -18.56 5.73
CA TYR A 10 -20.91 -17.23 6.22
C TYR A 10 -22.28 -16.82 5.68
N GLN A 11 -23.09 -16.21 6.54
CA GLN A 11 -24.39 -15.66 6.17
C GLN A 11 -24.42 -14.16 6.46
N CYS A 12 -25.00 -13.41 5.53
CA CYS A 12 -25.19 -11.99 5.73
C CYS A 12 -26.12 -11.73 6.93
N PRO A 13 -25.68 -11.01 7.98
CA PRO A 13 -26.49 -10.77 9.17
C PRO A 13 -27.75 -9.92 8.90
N LEU A 14 -27.78 -9.20 7.75
CA LEU A 14 -28.92 -8.36 7.42
C LEU A 14 -29.99 -9.08 6.58
N CYS A 15 -29.59 -9.89 5.60
CA CYS A 15 -30.55 -10.52 4.66
C CYS A 15 -30.52 -12.05 4.67
N GLY A 16 -29.61 -12.66 5.41
CA GLY A 16 -29.51 -14.13 5.51
C GLY A 16 -28.90 -14.81 4.28
N ALA A 17 -28.55 -14.07 3.23
CA ALA A 17 -27.95 -14.66 2.04
C ALA A 17 -26.58 -15.30 2.36
N PRO A 18 -26.26 -16.47 1.76
CA PRO A 18 -24.94 -17.07 1.92
C PRO A 18 -23.86 -16.15 1.31
N VAL A 19 -22.70 -16.14 1.93
CA VAL A 19 -21.58 -15.31 1.52
C VAL A 19 -20.30 -16.13 1.55
N GLU A 20 -19.56 -16.10 0.47
CA GLU A 20 -18.30 -16.83 0.30
C GLU A 20 -17.14 -15.82 0.26
N PRO A 21 -16.54 -15.48 1.41
CA PRO A 21 -15.36 -14.61 1.43
C PRO A 21 -14.17 -15.33 0.81
N LYS A 22 -13.39 -14.59 0.02
CA LYS A 22 -12.12 -15.10 -0.48
C LYS A 22 -11.14 -15.35 0.69
N PRO A 23 -10.05 -16.09 0.47
CA PRO A 23 -9.09 -16.44 1.53
C PRO A 23 -8.60 -15.24 2.36
N TYR A 24 -8.41 -14.10 1.73
CA TYR A 24 -7.84 -12.90 2.36
C TYR A 24 -8.86 -11.77 2.61
N ASP A 25 -10.14 -12.00 2.42
CA ASP A 25 -11.15 -10.99 2.76
C ASP A 25 -11.31 -10.89 4.29
N SER A 26 -11.10 -9.70 4.84
CA SER A 26 -11.40 -9.34 6.24
C SER A 26 -12.72 -8.61 6.39
N ALA A 27 -13.13 -7.91 5.33
CA ALA A 27 -14.43 -7.27 5.23
C ALA A 27 -14.88 -7.24 3.76
N LEU A 28 -16.16 -7.47 3.53
CA LEU A 28 -16.72 -7.43 2.18
C LEU A 28 -18.15 -6.90 2.18
N LYS A 29 -18.63 -6.57 1.00
CA LYS A 29 -20.00 -6.14 0.75
C LYS A 29 -20.84 -7.31 0.28
N CYS A 30 -21.99 -7.53 0.90
CA CYS A 30 -22.96 -8.52 0.47
C CYS A 30 -23.49 -8.17 -0.94
N GLU A 31 -23.34 -9.06 -1.90
CA GLU A 31 -23.80 -8.85 -3.27
C GLU A 31 -25.33 -8.78 -3.36
N HIS A 32 -26.04 -9.41 -2.42
CA HIS A 32 -27.48 -9.48 -2.43
C HIS A 32 -28.15 -8.20 -1.88
N CYS A 33 -27.74 -7.71 -0.71
CA CYS A 33 -28.38 -6.55 -0.06
C CYS A 33 -27.49 -5.29 0.02
N GLY A 34 -26.21 -5.39 -0.37
CA GLY A 34 -25.27 -4.29 -0.33
C GLY A 34 -24.71 -3.94 1.07
N ALA A 35 -25.08 -4.69 2.11
CA ALA A 35 -24.55 -4.48 3.44
C ALA A 35 -23.08 -4.92 3.52
N TYR A 36 -22.27 -4.16 4.28
CA TYR A 36 -20.88 -4.54 4.58
C TYR A 36 -20.83 -5.46 5.81
N MET A 37 -19.96 -6.44 5.73
CA MET A 37 -19.71 -7.41 6.79
C MET A 37 -18.23 -7.43 7.13
N ILE A 38 -17.92 -7.56 8.42
CA ILE A 38 -16.55 -7.64 8.95
C ILE A 38 -16.41 -9.02 9.58
N PHE A 39 -15.32 -9.72 9.25
CA PHE A 39 -15.01 -11.05 9.77
C PHE A 39 -13.99 -10.94 10.90
N ASP A 40 -14.45 -10.55 12.09
CA ASP A 40 -13.60 -10.31 13.26
C ASP A 40 -12.70 -11.51 13.58
N GLU A 41 -13.22 -12.73 13.45
CA GLU A 41 -12.49 -13.96 13.71
C GLU A 41 -11.33 -14.19 12.73
N ARG A 42 -11.44 -13.66 11.51
CA ARG A 42 -10.38 -13.75 10.50
C ARG A 42 -9.30 -12.68 10.67
N ILE A 43 -9.67 -11.54 11.26
CA ILE A 43 -8.75 -10.43 11.54
C ILE A 43 -7.83 -10.79 12.71
N ARG A 44 -8.36 -11.53 13.69
CA ARG A 44 -7.59 -11.99 14.85
C ARG A 44 -6.68 -13.13 14.46
N GLY A 45 -5.39 -12.96 14.58
CA GLY A 45 -4.39 -13.96 14.19
C GLY A 45 -2.97 -13.53 14.52
N LYS A 46 -2.00 -14.18 13.91
CA LYS A 46 -0.57 -13.92 14.13
C LYS A 46 -0.18 -12.47 13.86
N TYR A 47 -0.81 -11.85 12.86
CA TYR A 47 -0.55 -10.48 12.44
C TYR A 47 -1.85 -9.65 12.50
N GLU A 48 -2.49 -9.63 13.68
CA GLU A 48 -3.62 -8.74 13.93
C GLU A 48 -3.19 -7.29 13.72
N PRO A 49 -3.96 -6.47 12.97
CA PRO A 49 -3.62 -5.08 12.75
C PRO A 49 -3.58 -4.29 14.07
N HIS A 50 -2.51 -3.54 14.31
CA HIS A 50 -2.38 -2.68 15.49
C HIS A 50 -2.82 -1.24 15.20
N LEU A 51 -2.62 -0.79 13.97
CA LEU A 51 -2.85 0.57 13.54
C LEU A 51 -3.71 0.61 12.28
N ILE A 52 -4.42 1.70 12.09
CA ILE A 52 -5.21 1.98 10.90
C ILE A 52 -5.16 3.46 10.57
N ILE A 53 -5.14 3.79 9.28
CA ILE A 53 -5.39 5.14 8.77
C ILE A 53 -6.82 5.17 8.22
N PRO A 54 -7.79 5.74 8.94
CA PRO A 54 -9.17 5.78 8.47
C PRO A 54 -9.34 6.65 7.23
N PHE A 55 -10.31 6.31 6.39
CA PHE A 55 -10.71 7.18 5.28
C PHE A 55 -11.16 8.55 5.80
N LYS A 56 -10.54 9.62 5.27
CA LYS A 56 -10.85 11.02 5.62
C LYS A 56 -11.92 11.64 4.71
N ILE A 57 -12.14 11.04 3.55
CA ILE A 57 -13.07 11.54 2.54
C ILE A 57 -14.19 10.54 2.28
N SER A 58 -15.39 11.06 2.07
CA SER A 58 -16.54 10.23 1.69
C SER A 58 -16.45 9.79 0.22
N LYS A 59 -17.18 8.75 -0.15
CA LYS A 59 -17.31 8.30 -1.55
C LYS A 59 -17.79 9.44 -2.48
N SER A 60 -18.74 10.26 -2.03
CA SER A 60 -19.23 11.40 -2.81
C SER A 60 -18.13 12.42 -3.06
N LYS A 61 -17.33 12.76 -2.05
CA LYS A 61 -16.22 13.70 -2.21
C LYS A 61 -15.10 13.14 -3.08
N ALA A 62 -14.81 11.83 -2.98
CA ALA A 62 -13.85 11.17 -3.86
C ALA A 62 -14.28 11.25 -5.34
N LYS A 63 -15.56 11.01 -5.63
CA LYS A 63 -16.13 11.17 -6.99
C LYS A 63 -15.98 12.60 -7.51
N GLU A 64 -16.25 13.61 -6.68
CA GLU A 64 -16.09 15.01 -7.02
C GLU A 64 -14.64 15.32 -7.39
N ILE A 65 -13.68 14.91 -6.55
CA ILE A 65 -12.24 15.10 -6.80
C ILE A 65 -11.83 14.46 -8.13
N ILE A 66 -12.27 13.21 -8.39
CA ILE A 66 -11.97 12.52 -9.64
C ILE A 66 -12.51 13.30 -10.82
N ARG A 67 -13.76 13.78 -10.76
CA ARG A 67 -14.35 14.58 -11.83
C ARG A 67 -13.55 15.88 -12.07
N GLU A 68 -13.24 16.62 -11.02
CA GLU A 68 -12.47 17.86 -11.14
C GLU A 68 -11.09 17.67 -11.75
N GLN A 69 -10.41 16.60 -11.40
CA GLN A 69 -9.07 16.30 -11.91
C GLN A 69 -9.07 15.83 -13.36
N PHE A 70 -10.08 15.08 -13.77
CA PHE A 70 -10.08 14.39 -15.05
C PHE A 70 -11.00 15.01 -16.11
N ASP A 71 -11.97 15.85 -15.74
CA ASP A 71 -12.95 16.45 -16.66
C ASP A 71 -12.29 17.22 -17.83
N LYS A 72 -11.11 17.80 -17.60
CA LYS A 72 -10.34 18.56 -18.61
C LYS A 72 -9.35 17.73 -19.41
N LYS A 73 -9.21 16.42 -19.13
CA LYS A 73 -8.24 15.56 -19.82
C LYS A 73 -8.85 14.97 -21.08
N ILE A 74 -8.15 15.16 -22.23
CA ILE A 74 -8.64 14.80 -23.57
C ILE A 74 -8.54 13.29 -23.84
N PHE A 75 -7.57 12.59 -23.22
CA PHE A 75 -7.27 11.16 -23.48
C PHE A 75 -7.75 10.27 -22.33
N LEU A 76 -9.03 10.33 -22.01
CA LEU A 76 -9.62 9.41 -21.05
C LEU A 76 -10.28 8.22 -21.74
N PRO A 77 -10.23 7.02 -21.15
CA PRO A 77 -11.00 5.87 -21.64
C PRO A 77 -12.49 6.21 -21.70
N THR A 78 -13.16 5.75 -22.77
CA THR A 78 -14.58 5.99 -22.94
C THR A 78 -15.37 5.44 -21.75
N GLY A 79 -16.10 6.29 -21.07
CA GLY A 79 -16.94 5.89 -19.93
C GLY A 79 -16.26 5.98 -18.56
N PHE A 80 -14.99 6.41 -18.47
CA PHE A 80 -14.29 6.55 -17.19
C PHE A 80 -15.04 7.42 -16.17
N LEU A 81 -15.56 8.57 -16.60
CA LEU A 81 -16.33 9.51 -15.75
C LEU A 81 -17.83 9.24 -15.74
N LYS A 82 -18.31 8.13 -16.35
CA LYS A 82 -19.74 7.81 -16.27
C LYS A 82 -20.16 7.52 -14.84
N GLU A 83 -21.34 7.99 -14.45
CA GLU A 83 -21.91 7.75 -13.12
C GLU A 83 -21.89 6.28 -12.72
N ALA A 84 -22.28 5.39 -13.63
CA ALA A 84 -22.27 3.93 -13.40
C ALA A 84 -20.88 3.35 -13.08
N SER A 85 -19.80 3.98 -13.56
CA SER A 85 -18.42 3.59 -13.22
C SER A 85 -18.01 4.14 -11.86
N LEU A 86 -18.35 5.39 -11.58
CA LEU A 86 -18.05 6.03 -10.30
C LEU A 86 -18.89 5.45 -9.15
N GLU A 87 -20.10 4.96 -9.42
CA GLU A 87 -20.91 4.26 -8.42
C GLU A 87 -20.31 2.93 -7.96
N LYS A 88 -19.58 2.27 -8.84
CA LYS A 88 -18.91 1.00 -8.52
C LYS A 88 -17.63 1.19 -7.67
N MET A 89 -17.16 2.44 -7.52
CA MET A 89 -15.98 2.72 -6.71
C MET A 89 -16.24 2.33 -5.25
N GLU A 90 -15.36 1.57 -4.67
CA GLU A 90 -15.40 1.14 -3.27
C GLU A 90 -14.08 1.51 -2.60
N GLY A 91 -14.12 1.77 -1.31
CA GLY A 91 -12.91 1.94 -0.51
C GLY A 91 -12.47 0.57 -0.01
N ASP A 92 -11.17 0.34 -0.05
CA ASP A 92 -10.55 -0.89 0.41
C ASP A 92 -9.46 -0.60 1.43
N TYR A 93 -9.41 -1.38 2.51
CA TYR A 93 -8.32 -1.37 3.47
C TYR A 93 -7.33 -2.47 3.13
N ILE A 94 -6.11 -2.09 2.84
CA ILE A 94 -5.03 -3.00 2.46
C ILE A 94 -4.03 -3.07 3.60
N PRO A 95 -3.57 -4.26 3.97
CA PRO A 95 -2.60 -4.44 5.04
C PRO A 95 -1.19 -4.03 4.61
N PHE A 96 -0.46 -3.38 5.52
CA PHE A 96 0.96 -3.06 5.37
C PHE A 96 1.72 -3.49 6.62
N PHE A 97 2.91 -4.02 6.43
CA PHE A 97 3.90 -4.15 7.48
C PHE A 97 4.68 -2.84 7.63
N LEU A 98 4.99 -2.48 8.87
CA LEU A 98 5.86 -1.34 9.17
C LEU A 98 7.12 -1.86 9.85
N PHE A 99 8.26 -1.66 9.20
CA PHE A 99 9.55 -2.12 9.68
C PHE A 99 10.37 -0.97 10.27
N ASP A 100 10.92 -1.20 11.45
CA ASP A 100 12.01 -0.38 12.00
C ASP A 100 13.32 -1.08 11.68
N ILE A 101 14.19 -0.42 10.91
CA ILE A 101 15.41 -1.00 10.36
C ILE A 101 16.61 -0.21 10.85
N HIS A 102 17.52 -0.87 11.54
CA HIS A 102 18.84 -0.34 11.87
C HIS A 102 19.90 -0.94 10.95
N CYS A 103 20.63 -0.09 10.24
CA CYS A 103 21.64 -0.52 9.28
C CYS A 103 23.02 0.04 9.65
N HIS A 104 24.00 -0.85 9.68
CA HIS A 104 25.41 -0.50 9.77
C HIS A 104 26.10 -0.81 8.45
N TYR A 105 26.52 0.22 7.72
CA TYR A 105 27.18 0.08 6.43
C TYR A 105 28.66 0.31 6.51
N ARG A 106 29.44 -0.57 5.90
CA ARG A 106 30.86 -0.34 5.58
C ARG A 106 31.01 -0.29 4.08
N TYR A 107 31.49 0.81 3.59
CA TYR A 107 31.62 1.07 2.18
C TYR A 107 33.08 1.32 1.84
N SER A 108 33.58 0.64 0.80
CA SER A 108 34.90 0.81 0.24
C SER A 108 34.79 1.05 -1.26
N ALA A 109 35.40 2.13 -1.72
CA ALA A 109 35.40 2.46 -3.15
C ALA A 109 36.72 3.08 -3.59
N ARG A 110 37.03 2.89 -4.86
CA ARG A 110 38.11 3.59 -5.54
C ARG A 110 37.54 4.80 -6.27
N ALA A 111 37.97 5.99 -5.89
CA ALA A 111 37.57 7.23 -6.53
C ALA A 111 38.73 7.81 -7.36
N GLN A 112 38.42 8.51 -8.44
CA GLN A 112 39.37 9.21 -9.26
C GLN A 112 38.96 10.67 -9.41
N LYS A 113 39.92 11.58 -9.24
CA LYS A 113 39.78 12.99 -9.55
C LYS A 113 40.64 13.31 -10.75
N VAL A 114 40.01 13.67 -11.85
CA VAL A 114 40.70 14.04 -13.10
C VAL A 114 40.72 15.55 -13.22
N ARG A 115 41.90 16.11 -13.39
CA ARG A 115 42.14 17.51 -13.72
C ARG A 115 42.80 17.61 -15.08
N LYS A 116 42.25 18.43 -15.94
CA LYS A 116 42.80 18.68 -17.28
C LYS A 116 43.12 20.17 -17.41
N TRP A 117 44.26 20.49 -18.04
CA TRP A 117 44.64 21.85 -18.38
C TRP A 117 45.51 21.86 -19.62
N VAL A 118 45.56 23.00 -20.30
CA VAL A 118 46.41 23.22 -21.48
C VAL A 118 47.49 24.20 -21.11
N SER A 119 48.72 23.91 -21.47
CA SER A 119 49.87 24.83 -21.33
C SER A 119 50.61 24.85 -22.66
N GLY A 120 50.61 26.00 -23.34
CA GLY A 120 51.11 26.13 -24.69
C GLY A 120 50.29 25.31 -25.68
N ASN A 121 50.92 24.37 -26.39
CA ASN A 121 50.24 23.47 -27.32
C ASN A 121 50.06 22.04 -26.79
N THR A 122 50.20 21.86 -25.46
CA THR A 122 50.14 20.54 -24.82
C THR A 122 49.00 20.50 -23.82
N GLU A 123 48.14 19.45 -23.96
CA GLU A 123 47.09 19.12 -22.97
C GLU A 123 47.70 18.21 -21.90
N TYR A 124 47.47 18.55 -20.66
CA TYR A 124 47.90 17.78 -19.50
C TYR A 124 46.67 17.20 -18.83
N THR A 125 46.76 15.93 -18.42
CA THR A 125 45.76 15.26 -17.63
C THR A 125 46.42 14.69 -16.38
N GLU A 126 45.98 15.15 -15.23
CA GLU A 126 46.38 14.62 -13.92
C GLU A 126 45.23 13.78 -13.38
N THR A 127 45.54 12.55 -13.00
CA THR A 127 44.55 11.65 -12.36
C THR A 127 45.03 11.28 -10.97
N SER A 128 44.36 11.80 -9.95
CA SER A 128 44.58 11.43 -8.55
C SER A 128 43.62 10.27 -8.19
N VAL A 129 44.19 9.19 -7.65
CA VAL A 129 43.42 8.00 -7.26
C VAL A 129 43.35 7.94 -5.74
N TYR A 130 42.15 7.73 -5.23
CA TYR A 130 41.87 7.66 -3.79
C TYR A 130 41.18 6.34 -3.46
N GLN A 131 41.60 5.73 -2.35
CA GLN A 131 40.85 4.65 -1.72
C GLN A 131 40.00 5.27 -0.62
N LEU A 132 38.69 5.13 -0.75
CA LEU A 132 37.72 5.67 0.22
C LEU A 132 37.20 4.55 1.11
N TYR A 133 37.16 4.84 2.39
CA TYR A 133 36.50 4.01 3.38
C TYR A 133 35.49 4.87 4.12
N ARG A 134 34.26 4.39 4.21
CA ARG A 134 33.18 5.05 4.95
C ARG A 134 32.45 4.03 5.80
N THR A 135 32.06 4.47 6.97
CA THR A 135 31.13 3.75 7.84
C THR A 135 29.96 4.67 8.07
N MET A 136 28.77 4.12 8.01
CA MET A 136 27.53 4.85 8.21
C MET A 136 26.59 3.98 9.03
N ASP A 137 26.01 4.57 10.06
CA ASP A 137 24.87 4.03 10.80
C ASP A 137 23.62 4.78 10.36
N ALA A 138 22.58 4.07 10.04
CA ALA A 138 21.31 4.64 9.61
C ALA A 138 20.14 3.90 10.24
N ASP A 139 19.20 4.68 10.78
CA ASP A 139 17.95 4.20 11.34
C ASP A 139 16.81 4.62 10.42
N PHE A 140 16.03 3.64 9.99
CA PHE A 140 14.81 3.84 9.23
C PHE A 140 13.63 3.38 10.07
N ASN A 141 12.72 4.30 10.37
CA ASN A 141 11.58 4.00 11.21
C ASN A 141 10.31 3.94 10.36
N ARG A 142 9.48 2.92 10.61
CA ARG A 142 8.18 2.73 9.96
C ARG A 142 8.28 2.68 8.44
N VAL A 143 9.23 1.91 7.93
CA VAL A 143 9.33 1.64 6.48
C VAL A 143 8.14 0.75 6.11
N PRO A 144 7.21 1.23 5.28
CA PRO A 144 6.06 0.45 4.90
C PRO A 144 6.46 -0.59 3.85
N THR A 145 5.79 -1.72 3.89
CA THR A 145 5.84 -2.75 2.86
C THR A 145 4.45 -3.34 2.77
N ASP A 146 3.88 -3.39 1.59
CA ASP A 146 2.58 -4.00 1.39
C ASP A 146 2.61 -5.49 1.79
N ALA A 147 1.48 -5.96 2.27
CA ALA A 147 1.31 -7.33 2.74
C ALA A 147 0.22 -8.06 1.95
N SER A 148 -0.11 -7.58 0.75
CA SER A 148 -1.14 -8.12 -0.13
C SER A 148 -0.56 -8.58 -1.46
N GLU A 149 -0.71 -9.86 -1.79
CA GLU A 149 -0.40 -10.39 -3.13
C GLU A 149 -1.50 -10.09 -4.16
N THR A 150 -2.66 -9.58 -3.72
CA THR A 150 -3.81 -9.35 -4.59
C THR A 150 -3.72 -8.03 -5.33
N MET A 151 -2.93 -7.10 -4.82
CA MET A 151 -2.73 -5.77 -5.39
C MET A 151 -1.36 -5.66 -6.05
N PRO A 152 -1.26 -4.99 -7.21
CA PRO A 152 0.04 -4.78 -7.86
C PRO A 152 0.95 -3.84 -7.04
N ASP A 153 2.20 -4.22 -6.82
CA ASP A 153 3.19 -3.46 -6.03
C ASP A 153 3.32 -2.00 -6.49
N ASN A 154 3.31 -1.77 -7.82
CA ASN A 154 3.42 -0.43 -8.38
C ASN A 154 2.21 0.47 -8.08
N GLU A 155 1.06 -0.09 -7.72
CA GLU A 155 -0.10 0.66 -7.26
C GLU A 155 0.01 0.93 -5.75
N MET A 156 0.58 -0.02 -5.00
CA MET A 156 0.83 0.13 -3.56
C MET A 156 1.88 1.22 -3.29
N ASP A 157 2.95 1.28 -4.08
CA ASP A 157 3.96 2.34 -4.02
C ASP A 157 3.37 3.76 -4.17
N LEU A 158 2.26 3.90 -4.90
CA LEU A 158 1.59 5.20 -5.06
C LEU A 158 0.84 5.68 -3.80
N LEU A 159 0.59 4.79 -2.85
CA LEU A 159 -0.05 5.15 -1.57
C LEU A 159 0.95 5.76 -0.58
N GLU A 160 2.24 5.62 -0.84
CA GLU A 160 3.29 6.13 0.01
C GLU A 160 3.75 7.55 -0.39
N PRO A 161 4.26 8.37 0.55
CA PRO A 161 4.39 8.11 1.99
C PRO A 161 3.08 8.29 2.75
N PHE A 162 2.87 7.49 3.79
CA PHE A 162 1.68 7.62 4.64
C PHE A 162 1.77 8.81 5.60
N ASP A 163 0.62 9.43 5.88
CA ASP A 163 0.49 10.40 6.97
C ASP A 163 0.37 9.66 8.32
N TYR A 164 1.51 9.34 8.92
CA TYR A 164 1.56 8.63 10.21
C TYR A 164 0.89 9.39 11.37
N SER A 165 0.70 10.71 11.25
CA SER A 165 -0.04 11.50 12.26
C SER A 165 -1.53 11.18 12.26
N SER A 166 -2.01 10.54 11.20
CA SER A 166 -3.42 10.14 11.01
C SER A 166 -3.69 8.70 11.42
N MET A 167 -2.73 8.00 12.00
CA MET A 167 -2.90 6.64 12.49
C MET A 167 -3.64 6.61 13.82
N TYR A 168 -4.52 5.63 13.94
CA TYR A 168 -5.25 5.30 15.17
C TYR A 168 -5.00 3.85 15.55
N ALA A 169 -5.21 3.50 16.82
CA ALA A 169 -5.28 2.10 17.20
C ALA A 169 -6.41 1.41 16.43
N PHE A 170 -6.10 0.25 15.86
CA PHE A 170 -7.06 -0.50 15.06
C PHE A 170 -8.28 -0.88 15.90
N GLN A 171 -9.44 -0.72 15.30
CA GLN A 171 -10.70 -1.24 15.79
C GLN A 171 -11.54 -1.66 14.59
N PRO A 172 -12.17 -2.85 14.58
CA PRO A 172 -12.94 -3.36 13.44
C PRO A 172 -14.00 -2.38 12.94
N LYS A 173 -14.57 -1.54 13.82
CA LYS A 173 -15.56 -0.52 13.44
C LYS A 173 -15.10 0.45 12.35
N PHE A 174 -13.78 0.70 12.21
CA PHE A 174 -13.26 1.56 11.15
C PHE A 174 -13.47 0.98 9.76
N MET A 175 -13.62 -0.34 9.65
CA MET A 175 -13.86 -1.03 8.39
C MET A 175 -15.34 -1.00 7.97
N SER A 176 -16.23 -0.46 8.80
CA SER A 176 -17.66 -0.38 8.49
C SER A 176 -17.92 0.47 7.23
N GLY A 177 -18.52 -0.13 6.21
CA GLY A 177 -18.78 0.54 4.94
C GLY A 177 -17.66 0.44 3.91
N PHE A 178 -16.63 -0.33 4.18
CA PHE A 178 -15.46 -0.55 3.34
C PHE A 178 -15.20 -2.06 3.16
N ARG A 179 -14.47 -2.38 2.11
CA ARG A 179 -13.84 -3.69 1.98
C ARG A 179 -12.55 -3.71 2.79
N GLY A 180 -12.01 -4.87 3.02
CA GLY A 180 -10.72 -5.01 3.66
C GLY A 180 -10.09 -6.35 3.36
N GLU A 181 -8.76 -6.34 3.29
CA GLU A 181 -7.94 -7.52 3.06
C GLU A 181 -7.15 -7.88 4.31
N LEU A 182 -6.84 -9.16 4.44
CA LEU A 182 -5.85 -9.70 5.36
C LEU A 182 -4.49 -9.71 4.67
N TYR A 183 -3.42 -9.82 5.46
CA TYR A 183 -2.10 -10.10 4.90
C TYR A 183 -2.11 -11.45 4.16
N SER A 184 -1.45 -11.52 3.03
CA SER A 184 -1.26 -12.73 2.23
C SER A 184 0.22 -13.08 2.03
N VAL A 185 1.12 -12.18 2.43
CA VAL A 185 2.57 -12.34 2.38
C VAL A 185 3.10 -12.60 3.78
N ASP A 186 4.01 -13.60 3.94
CA ASP A 186 4.67 -13.96 5.22
C ASP A 186 6.05 -13.29 5.37
#